data_ae0b749d1b4d38a64c58fabe5ccfe7f3
#
_entry.id   ae0b749d1b4d38a64c58fabe5ccfe7f3
#
_cell.length_a   1.000
_cell.length_b   1.000
_cell.length_c   1.000
_cell.angle_alpha   90.00
_cell.angle_beta   90.00
_cell.angle_gamma   90.00
#
_symmetry.space_group_name_H-M   'P 1'
#
loop_
_entity.id
_entity.type
_entity.pdbx_description
1 polymer ?
#
loop_
_entity_poly.entity_id
_entity_poly.type
_entity_poly.pdbx_seq_one_letter_code
_entity_poly.pdbx_strand_id
1 'polypeptide(L)'
;AGLCDRYQILCSSLALWNGRDPILKERPFGLIPSEGNHGEDLKEYYFYVDSTPTHSYMKYLYKYPQAEYPYQRLIDENRNRGGAGPEYELLDTGIFDEDRYFDVFVEYAKAGPEDICIRIEAFNRGPDEAELHLLPQLWFRNIWAWTQARRQEPVIGRGVPGKGYVCLVADDSAADGLDNLPFEYKVGRRVLYGEADATPLFTDNETHAAKLYGPAADDGRRFVKDAFHRHVVGGEAAVNPGQTGTKACLHYVRRVAAGASTVVRLRLSNADLADPLAEVDAIVASRLREADEFYASIHPKGASEDERRVQRQAFAGLMWSKQNYIFDVGKWLGGDNPGQPPPASRTHMRNRHWRHLNSMRVLSMPDKWEYPWFAAWDLAFHTIAIALIDAEFAKEQLWFMLFEQFQHPNGQIPAYEWEFSDLNPPVHPWAVWRVYNMDRI
;
A
#
# COMPACT_ATOMS: atom_id res chain seq x y z
N ALA A 1 -4.49 -3.24 -0.60
CA ALA A 1 -3.57 -4.24 -1.16
C ALA A 1 -2.66 -3.60 -2.19
N GLY A 2 -1.42 -3.39 -1.84
CA GLY A 2 -0.43 -2.81 -2.73
C GLY A 2 0.96 -3.34 -2.42
N LEU A 3 1.84 -3.26 -3.39
CA LEU A 3 3.27 -3.56 -3.24
C LEU A 3 4.10 -2.49 -3.92
N CYS A 4 5.35 -2.38 -3.52
CA CYS A 4 6.33 -1.49 -4.12
C CYS A 4 7.73 -2.09 -3.97
N ASP A 5 8.70 -1.50 -4.69
CA ASP A 5 10.11 -1.74 -4.40
C ASP A 5 10.52 -1.13 -3.05
N ARG A 6 11.73 -1.44 -2.60
CA ARG A 6 12.25 -1.02 -1.29
C ARG A 6 12.16 0.50 -1.04
N TYR A 7 12.30 1.32 -2.08
CA TYR A 7 12.31 2.78 -1.95
C TYR A 7 11.03 3.44 -2.47
N GLN A 8 9.99 2.63 -2.73
CA GLN A 8 8.67 3.10 -3.20
C GLN A 8 8.76 3.91 -4.50
N ILE A 9 9.64 3.54 -5.43
CA ILE A 9 9.77 4.20 -6.72
C ILE A 9 8.68 3.71 -7.67
N LEU A 10 8.55 2.39 -7.82
CA LEU A 10 7.51 1.76 -8.60
C LEU A 10 6.51 1.10 -7.66
N CYS A 11 5.27 1.51 -7.76
CA CYS A 11 4.18 1.05 -6.90
C CYS A 11 3.09 0.37 -7.73
N SER A 12 2.44 -0.62 -7.12
CA SER A 12 1.29 -1.31 -7.70
C SER A 12 0.20 -1.49 -6.67
N SER A 13 -1.05 -1.33 -7.07
CA SER A 13 -2.22 -1.67 -6.26
C SER A 13 -3.40 -2.03 -7.16
N LEU A 14 -4.50 -2.49 -6.53
CA LEU A 14 -5.76 -2.73 -7.20
C LEU A 14 -6.70 -1.56 -6.95
N ALA A 15 -7.34 -1.02 -7.99
CA ALA A 15 -8.51 -0.18 -7.86
C ALA A 15 -9.77 -0.95 -8.24
N LEU A 16 -10.91 -0.56 -7.64
CA LEU A 16 -12.21 -1.22 -7.80
C LEU A 16 -13.31 -0.21 -8.08
N TRP A 17 -14.31 -0.63 -8.87
CA TRP A 17 -15.56 0.10 -9.04
C TRP A 17 -16.71 -0.86 -9.28
N ASN A 18 -17.84 -0.62 -8.62
CA ASN A 18 -19.03 -1.49 -8.67
C ASN A 18 -20.13 -0.96 -9.60
N GLY A 19 -19.84 0.05 -10.42
CA GLY A 19 -20.83 0.67 -11.31
C GLY A 19 -21.78 1.65 -10.61
N ARG A 20 -21.70 1.80 -9.28
CA ARG A 20 -22.63 2.63 -8.47
C ARG A 20 -21.92 3.57 -7.50
N ASP A 21 -20.72 3.21 -7.06
CA ASP A 21 -19.91 4.05 -6.17
C ASP A 21 -19.62 5.39 -6.86
N PRO A 22 -19.82 6.54 -6.19
CA PRO A 22 -19.52 7.85 -6.78
C PRO A 22 -18.03 8.09 -6.99
N ILE A 23 -17.16 7.26 -6.40
CA ILE A 23 -15.72 7.34 -6.60
C ILE A 23 -15.12 5.99 -6.98
N LEU A 24 -14.07 6.03 -7.80
CA LEU A 24 -13.20 4.90 -8.04
C LEU A 24 -12.41 4.60 -6.76
N LYS A 25 -12.54 3.41 -6.20
CA LYS A 25 -11.74 2.93 -5.07
C LYS A 25 -10.31 2.62 -5.54
N GLU A 26 -9.47 3.63 -5.64
CA GLU A 26 -8.07 3.46 -6.08
C GLU A 26 -7.21 2.71 -5.05
N ARG A 27 -7.66 2.69 -3.80
CA ARG A 27 -7.04 1.94 -2.72
C ARG A 27 -8.13 1.22 -1.93
N PRO A 28 -8.25 -0.11 -2.05
CA PRO A 28 -9.27 -0.88 -1.33
C PRO A 28 -8.89 -1.05 0.15
N PHE A 29 -8.70 0.01 0.84
CA PHE A 29 -8.56 0.18 2.31
C PHE A 29 -8.48 1.67 2.61
N GLY A 30 -8.81 2.03 3.81
CA GLY A 30 -8.47 3.34 4.32
C GLY A 30 -9.64 4.17 4.78
N LEU A 31 -9.31 5.40 5.10
CA LEU A 31 -10.18 6.39 5.72
C LEU A 31 -10.89 7.23 4.67
N ILE A 32 -12.01 7.78 5.07
CA ILE A 32 -12.66 8.88 4.37
C ILE A 32 -12.17 10.18 5.05
N PRO A 33 -11.28 10.97 4.41
CA PRO A 33 -10.63 12.10 5.08
C PRO A 33 -11.57 13.18 5.64
N SER A 34 -12.79 13.24 5.09
CA SER A 34 -13.79 14.22 5.47
C SER A 34 -14.55 13.90 6.76
N GLU A 35 -14.33 12.77 7.37
CA GLU A 35 -14.99 12.38 8.62
C GLU A 35 -14.53 13.20 9.82
N GLY A 36 -13.31 13.73 9.76
CA GLY A 36 -12.83 14.70 10.74
C GLY A 36 -12.44 14.12 12.08
N ASN A 37 -12.25 12.82 12.17
CA ASN A 37 -11.73 12.13 13.33
C ASN A 37 -10.26 11.73 13.13
N HIS A 38 -9.62 11.11 14.11
CA HIS A 38 -8.18 10.83 14.15
C HIS A 38 -7.71 9.68 13.25
N GLY A 39 -8.57 9.14 12.40
CA GLY A 39 -8.25 7.98 11.60
C GLY A 39 -8.65 6.65 12.24
N GLU A 40 -9.32 6.69 13.35
CA GLU A 40 -9.87 5.51 14.03
C GLU A 40 -11.16 5.00 13.37
N ASP A 41 -11.79 5.85 12.58
CA ASP A 41 -13.09 5.62 11.96
C ASP A 41 -12.93 4.90 10.63
N LEU A 42 -12.39 3.69 10.65
CA LEU A 42 -12.33 2.85 9.47
C LEU A 42 -13.73 2.49 9.01
N LYS A 43 -14.09 2.97 7.83
CA LYS A 43 -15.40 2.70 7.21
C LYS A 43 -15.30 1.65 6.11
N GLU A 44 -14.18 0.96 6.00
CA GLU A 44 -13.94 -0.07 5.00
C GLU A 44 -13.54 -1.39 5.67
N TYR A 45 -14.06 -2.51 5.14
CA TYR A 45 -13.72 -3.84 5.66
C TYR A 45 -12.67 -4.50 4.78
N TYR A 46 -11.47 -4.60 5.31
CA TYR A 46 -10.35 -5.31 4.70
C TYR A 46 -9.60 -6.16 5.75
N PHE A 47 -8.91 -7.19 5.29
CA PHE A 47 -8.24 -8.14 6.15
C PHE A 47 -6.91 -8.56 5.55
N TYR A 48 -5.86 -8.53 6.33
CA TYR A 48 -4.60 -9.20 6.03
C TYR A 48 -4.76 -10.67 6.40
N VAL A 49 -4.91 -11.52 5.39
CA VAL A 49 -5.26 -12.93 5.62
C VAL A 49 -4.04 -13.80 5.83
N ASP A 50 -2.97 -13.53 5.06
CA ASP A 50 -1.75 -14.32 5.07
C ASP A 50 -0.53 -13.50 4.65
N SER A 51 0.64 -13.82 5.20
CA SER A 51 1.94 -13.36 4.73
C SER A 51 3.05 -14.19 5.36
N THR A 52 4.06 -14.58 4.56
CA THR A 52 5.30 -15.16 5.07
C THR A 52 6.33 -14.07 5.38
N PRO A 53 7.34 -14.32 6.26
CA PRO A 53 8.39 -13.35 6.57
C PRO A 53 9.16 -12.84 5.34
N THR A 54 9.35 -13.71 4.33
CA THR A 54 10.01 -13.39 3.05
C THR A 54 9.09 -12.69 2.05
N HIS A 55 7.79 -12.53 2.38
CA HIS A 55 6.75 -12.09 1.46
C HIS A 55 6.71 -12.92 0.17
N SER A 56 7.11 -14.20 0.26
CA SER A 56 7.03 -15.13 -0.87
C SER A 56 5.60 -15.50 -1.22
N TYR A 57 4.71 -15.47 -0.21
CA TYR A 57 3.26 -15.56 -0.35
C TYR A 57 2.59 -14.52 0.54
N MET A 58 1.61 -13.84 0.01
CA MET A 58 0.78 -12.87 0.72
C MET A 58 -0.66 -12.94 0.23
N LYS A 59 -1.63 -12.78 1.14
CA LYS A 59 -3.05 -12.77 0.81
C LYS A 59 -3.79 -11.67 1.54
N TYR A 60 -4.63 -10.98 0.80
CA TYR A 60 -5.44 -9.85 1.26
C TYR A 60 -6.90 -10.07 0.87
N LEU A 61 -7.84 -9.62 1.69
CA LEU A 61 -9.27 -9.60 1.42
C LEU A 61 -9.81 -8.19 1.57
N TYR A 62 -10.61 -7.76 0.61
CA TYR A 62 -11.43 -6.56 0.71
C TYR A 62 -12.90 -6.90 0.47
N LYS A 63 -13.79 -6.43 1.36
CA LYS A 63 -15.24 -6.60 1.20
C LYS A 63 -15.83 -5.36 0.56
N TYR A 64 -16.23 -5.47 -0.71
CA TYR A 64 -16.70 -4.34 -1.51
C TYR A 64 -18.20 -4.41 -1.72
N PRO A 65 -18.98 -3.45 -1.18
CA PRO A 65 -20.43 -3.39 -1.41
C PRO A 65 -20.80 -3.28 -2.88
N GLN A 66 -21.99 -3.79 -3.25
CA GLN A 66 -22.56 -3.69 -4.60
C GLN A 66 -23.43 -2.44 -4.78
N ALA A 67 -23.79 -1.75 -3.71
CA ALA A 67 -24.51 -0.50 -3.70
C ALA A 67 -23.59 0.72 -3.78
N GLU A 68 -24.16 1.91 -3.93
CA GLU A 68 -23.46 3.17 -3.72
C GLU A 68 -22.89 3.22 -2.30
N TYR A 69 -21.61 3.56 -2.18
CA TYR A 69 -20.96 3.64 -0.88
C TYR A 69 -21.46 4.83 -0.08
N PRO A 70 -21.87 4.68 1.19
CA PRO A 70 -22.66 5.67 1.92
C PRO A 70 -21.79 6.76 2.59
N TYR A 71 -20.87 7.40 1.86
CA TYR A 71 -19.95 8.39 2.39
C TYR A 71 -20.64 9.51 3.15
N GLN A 72 -21.64 10.14 2.54
CA GLN A 72 -22.28 11.30 3.14
C GLN A 72 -23.11 10.92 4.38
N ARG A 73 -23.75 9.74 4.34
CA ARG A 73 -24.52 9.24 5.49
C ARG A 73 -23.64 8.96 6.69
N LEU A 74 -22.46 8.36 6.47
CA LEU A 74 -21.48 8.13 7.54
C LEU A 74 -21.03 9.44 8.18
N ILE A 75 -20.70 10.45 7.36
CA ILE A 75 -20.29 11.78 7.84
C ILE A 75 -21.41 12.46 8.64
N ASP A 76 -22.61 12.48 8.10
CA ASP A 76 -23.72 13.22 8.71
C ASP A 76 -24.19 12.58 10.01
N GLU A 77 -24.30 11.25 10.04
CA GLU A 77 -24.72 10.52 11.25
C GLU A 77 -23.68 10.67 12.37
N ASN A 78 -22.39 10.54 12.08
CA ASN A 78 -21.35 10.73 13.09
C ASN A 78 -21.28 12.16 13.60
N ARG A 79 -21.44 13.15 12.71
CA ARG A 79 -21.53 14.56 13.12
C ARG A 79 -22.74 14.80 14.03
N ASN A 80 -23.89 14.22 13.74
CA ASN A 80 -25.10 14.37 14.52
C ASN A 80 -25.02 13.68 15.89
N ARG A 81 -24.35 12.53 15.97
CA ARG A 81 -24.16 11.80 17.24
C ARG A 81 -23.18 12.53 18.18
N GLY A 82 -22.23 13.25 17.61
CA GLY A 82 -21.17 13.92 18.36
C GLY A 82 -20.24 12.93 19.09
N GLY A 83 -19.21 13.44 19.79
CA GLY A 83 -18.22 12.61 20.47
C GLY A 83 -18.69 11.87 21.73
N ALA A 84 -19.95 12.03 22.16
CA ALA A 84 -20.51 11.39 23.36
C ALA A 84 -21.35 10.14 23.05
N GLY A 85 -21.74 9.94 21.79
CA GLY A 85 -22.52 8.79 21.34
C GLY A 85 -21.65 7.67 20.75
N PRO A 86 -22.20 6.46 20.59
CA PRO A 86 -21.54 5.41 19.85
C PRO A 86 -21.31 5.85 18.39
N GLU A 87 -20.16 5.51 17.84
CA GLU A 87 -19.85 5.75 16.44
C GLU A 87 -20.85 5.04 15.51
N TYR A 88 -21.17 5.68 14.38
CA TYR A 88 -22.00 5.09 13.33
C TYR A 88 -21.09 4.40 12.32
N GLU A 89 -21.09 3.08 12.39
CA GLU A 89 -20.23 2.24 11.58
C GLU A 89 -20.82 1.88 10.22
N LEU A 90 -19.98 1.40 9.32
CA LEU A 90 -20.42 0.95 8.00
C LEU A 90 -21.49 -0.16 8.08
N LEU A 91 -21.41 -1.06 9.06
CA LEU A 91 -22.41 -2.09 9.28
C LEU A 91 -23.77 -1.53 9.65
N ASP A 92 -23.83 -0.41 10.38
CA ASP A 92 -25.08 0.23 10.78
C ASP A 92 -25.86 0.80 9.59
N THR A 93 -25.19 0.97 8.45
CA THR A 93 -25.84 1.46 7.22
C THR A 93 -26.72 0.43 6.53
N GLY A 94 -26.55 -0.87 6.85
CA GLY A 94 -27.20 -1.98 6.16
C GLY A 94 -26.64 -2.25 4.75
N ILE A 95 -25.47 -1.68 4.39
CA ILE A 95 -24.92 -1.80 3.02
C ILE A 95 -24.53 -3.23 2.64
N PHE A 96 -24.34 -4.10 3.63
CA PHE A 96 -24.05 -5.53 3.44
C PHE A 96 -25.28 -6.43 3.57
N ASP A 97 -26.47 -5.87 3.76
CA ASP A 97 -27.70 -6.65 3.88
C ASP A 97 -27.93 -7.51 2.62
N GLU A 98 -28.53 -8.67 2.80
CA GLU A 98 -28.76 -9.67 1.76
C GLU A 98 -27.45 -10.16 1.09
N ASP A 99 -26.31 -10.06 1.79
CA ASP A 99 -24.98 -10.43 1.27
C ASP A 99 -24.57 -9.70 -0.03
N ARG A 100 -25.12 -8.50 -0.29
CA ARG A 100 -24.88 -7.71 -1.51
C ARG A 100 -23.50 -7.06 -1.53
N TYR A 101 -22.46 -7.89 -1.57
CA TYR A 101 -21.07 -7.44 -1.65
C TYR A 101 -20.21 -8.45 -2.42
N PHE A 102 -19.02 -8.01 -2.77
CA PHE A 102 -17.95 -8.86 -3.29
C PHE A 102 -16.91 -9.13 -2.20
N ASP A 103 -16.48 -10.38 -2.06
CA ASP A 103 -15.20 -10.70 -1.44
C ASP A 103 -14.12 -10.66 -2.51
N VAL A 104 -13.22 -9.68 -2.44
CA VAL A 104 -12.12 -9.51 -3.38
C VAL A 104 -10.82 -9.95 -2.72
N PHE A 105 -10.35 -11.14 -3.07
CA PHE A 105 -9.06 -11.66 -2.64
C PHE A 105 -7.97 -11.23 -3.61
N VAL A 106 -6.83 -10.80 -3.05
CA VAL A 106 -5.61 -10.53 -3.81
C VAL A 106 -4.49 -11.36 -3.23
N GLU A 107 -3.90 -12.22 -4.05
CA GLU A 107 -2.78 -13.08 -3.70
C GLU A 107 -1.53 -12.61 -4.47
N TYR A 108 -0.42 -12.52 -3.77
CA TYR A 108 0.90 -12.27 -4.32
C TYR A 108 1.78 -13.49 -4.06
N ALA A 109 2.43 -14.00 -5.10
CA ALA A 109 3.29 -15.16 -5.01
C ALA A 109 4.58 -14.93 -5.82
N LYS A 110 5.74 -14.99 -5.17
CA LYS A 110 7.03 -14.81 -5.84
C LYS A 110 7.40 -16.05 -6.66
N ALA A 111 7.54 -15.89 -7.97
CA ALA A 111 8.24 -16.85 -8.82
C ALA A 111 9.76 -16.75 -8.61
N GLY A 112 10.25 -15.55 -8.30
CA GLY A 112 11.64 -15.22 -8.01
C GLY A 112 11.75 -13.85 -7.33
N PRO A 113 12.96 -13.38 -6.99
CA PRO A 113 13.14 -12.08 -6.34
C PRO A 113 12.57 -10.89 -7.13
N GLU A 114 12.64 -10.96 -8.46
CA GLU A 114 12.24 -9.92 -9.41
C GLU A 114 11.00 -10.33 -10.24
N ASP A 115 10.25 -11.33 -9.77
CA ASP A 115 9.16 -11.93 -10.52
C ASP A 115 8.01 -12.32 -9.59
N ILE A 116 6.88 -11.62 -9.72
CA ILE A 116 5.74 -11.71 -8.81
C ILE A 116 4.48 -12.06 -9.61
N CYS A 117 3.90 -13.19 -9.30
CA CYS A 117 2.56 -13.58 -9.76
C CYS A 117 1.50 -12.94 -8.86
N ILE A 118 0.42 -12.44 -9.47
CA ILE A 118 -0.69 -11.81 -8.78
C ILE A 118 -1.97 -12.49 -9.24
N ARG A 119 -2.77 -12.96 -8.30
CA ARG A 119 -4.08 -13.56 -8.56
C ARG A 119 -5.15 -12.79 -7.81
N ILE A 120 -6.09 -12.23 -8.56
CA ILE A 120 -7.22 -11.49 -8.00
C ILE A 120 -8.47 -12.34 -8.23
N GLU A 121 -9.17 -12.69 -7.17
CA GLU A 121 -10.42 -13.43 -7.25
C GLU A 121 -11.54 -12.69 -6.54
N ALA A 122 -12.59 -12.34 -7.26
CA ALA A 122 -13.74 -11.64 -6.73
C ALA A 122 -14.97 -12.56 -6.73
N PHE A 123 -15.47 -12.86 -5.53
CA PHE A 123 -16.68 -13.63 -5.30
C PHE A 123 -17.88 -12.71 -5.15
N ASN A 124 -18.91 -12.90 -5.93
CA ASN A 124 -20.20 -12.26 -5.72
C ASN A 124 -20.97 -13.02 -4.63
N ARG A 125 -21.14 -12.40 -3.47
CA ARG A 125 -21.91 -12.98 -2.35
C ARG A 125 -23.39 -12.71 -2.47
N GLY A 126 -23.76 -11.71 -3.28
CA GLY A 126 -25.15 -11.30 -3.47
C GLY A 126 -26.01 -12.31 -4.25
N PRO A 127 -27.34 -12.15 -4.16
CA PRO A 127 -28.30 -13.05 -4.79
C PRO A 127 -28.46 -12.81 -6.29
N ASP A 128 -27.94 -11.70 -6.84
CA ASP A 128 -28.08 -11.30 -8.24
C ASP A 128 -26.71 -11.18 -8.93
N GLU A 129 -26.72 -11.25 -10.27
CA GLU A 129 -25.54 -10.88 -11.07
C GLU A 129 -25.17 -9.42 -10.81
N ALA A 130 -23.88 -9.15 -10.63
CA ALA A 130 -23.37 -7.81 -10.37
C ALA A 130 -22.13 -7.50 -11.21
N GLU A 131 -22.01 -6.24 -11.61
CA GLU A 131 -20.88 -5.72 -12.36
C GLU A 131 -19.76 -5.29 -11.40
N LEU A 132 -18.52 -5.58 -11.80
CA LEU A 132 -17.32 -5.21 -11.07
C LEU A 132 -16.23 -4.82 -12.05
N HIS A 133 -15.66 -3.64 -11.86
CA HIS A 133 -14.46 -3.19 -12.53
C HIS A 133 -13.24 -3.46 -11.65
N LEU A 134 -12.25 -4.11 -12.23
CA LEU A 134 -10.96 -4.41 -11.62
C LEU A 134 -9.88 -3.65 -12.40
N LEU A 135 -9.14 -2.79 -11.70
CA LEU A 135 -8.08 -1.97 -12.31
C LEU A 135 -6.77 -2.19 -11.55
N PRO A 136 -6.02 -3.27 -11.82
CA PRO A 136 -4.64 -3.38 -11.37
C PRO A 136 -3.83 -2.22 -11.92
N GLN A 137 -3.24 -1.42 -11.03
CA GLN A 137 -2.51 -0.20 -11.36
C GLN A 137 -1.01 -0.38 -11.16
N LEU A 138 -0.25 0.35 -11.96
CA LEU A 138 1.19 0.51 -11.86
C LEU A 138 1.53 2.00 -12.00
N TRP A 139 2.36 2.54 -11.10
CA TRP A 139 2.76 3.94 -11.19
C TRP A 139 4.13 4.17 -10.57
N PHE A 140 4.82 5.18 -11.08
CA PHE A 140 5.98 5.73 -10.44
C PHE A 140 5.57 6.79 -9.40
N ARG A 141 6.18 6.73 -8.20
CA ARG A 141 6.01 7.78 -7.19
C ARG A 141 6.52 9.09 -7.75
N ASN A 142 5.67 10.11 -7.74
CA ASN A 142 6.04 11.43 -8.24
C ASN A 142 7.03 12.10 -7.28
N ILE A 143 8.27 12.19 -7.71
CA ILE A 143 9.37 12.89 -7.03
C ILE A 143 9.95 14.00 -7.92
N TRP A 144 9.58 14.03 -9.21
CA TRP A 144 10.09 14.99 -10.17
C TRP A 144 9.41 16.35 -10.07
N ALA A 145 8.20 16.44 -9.52
CA ALA A 145 7.49 17.69 -9.31
C ALA A 145 8.00 18.51 -8.11
N TRP A 146 8.91 17.96 -7.30
CA TRP A 146 9.40 18.60 -6.07
C TRP A 146 10.54 19.61 -6.29
N THR A 147 11.03 19.75 -7.50
CA THR A 147 12.12 20.66 -7.82
C THR A 147 11.72 21.61 -8.96
N GLN A 148 12.33 22.81 -9.01
CA GLN A 148 12.11 23.74 -10.10
C GLN A 148 12.81 23.33 -11.41
N ALA A 149 13.88 22.53 -11.31
CA ALA A 149 14.54 21.98 -12.49
C ALA A 149 13.64 20.93 -13.13
N ARG A 150 13.45 21.04 -14.45
CA ARG A 150 12.76 20.00 -15.19
C ARG A 150 13.57 18.71 -15.10
N ARG A 151 13.01 17.71 -14.46
CA ARG A 151 13.62 16.38 -14.36
C ARG A 151 13.13 15.48 -15.48
N GLN A 152 13.96 14.53 -15.86
CA GLN A 152 13.54 13.46 -16.75
C GLN A 152 12.68 12.48 -15.96
N GLU A 153 11.43 12.33 -16.40
CA GLU A 153 10.43 11.50 -15.77
C GLU A 153 10.61 10.02 -16.19
N PRO A 154 10.28 9.07 -15.34
CA PRO A 154 10.15 7.68 -15.74
C PRO A 154 8.95 7.50 -16.66
N VAL A 155 8.88 6.37 -17.35
CA VAL A 155 7.80 6.14 -18.32
C VAL A 155 7.14 4.79 -18.10
N ILE A 156 5.81 4.74 -18.26
CA ILE A 156 5.04 3.52 -18.43
C ILE A 156 4.35 3.59 -19.77
N GLY A 157 4.64 2.64 -20.65
CA GLY A 157 4.05 2.57 -21.98
C GLY A 157 3.35 1.23 -22.19
N ARG A 158 2.55 1.17 -23.27
CA ARG A 158 1.99 -0.10 -23.73
C ARG A 158 3.09 -0.97 -24.33
N GLY A 159 3.22 -2.19 -23.79
CA GLY A 159 4.10 -3.19 -24.38
C GLY A 159 3.46 -3.88 -25.59
N VAL A 160 4.27 -4.68 -26.29
CA VAL A 160 3.79 -5.51 -27.40
C VAL A 160 2.93 -6.65 -26.84
N PRO A 161 1.65 -6.73 -27.20
CA PRO A 161 0.79 -7.81 -26.73
C PRO A 161 1.21 -9.14 -27.34
N GLY A 162 0.98 -10.22 -26.61
CA GLY A 162 1.21 -11.58 -27.11
C GLY A 162 -0.08 -12.41 -27.15
N LYS A 163 0.08 -13.69 -27.42
CA LYS A 163 -1.05 -14.61 -27.44
C LYS A 163 -1.60 -14.78 -26.01
N GLY A 164 -2.81 -14.27 -25.76
CA GLY A 164 -3.51 -14.41 -24.48
C GLY A 164 -3.13 -13.36 -23.42
N TYR A 165 -2.29 -12.39 -23.74
CA TYR A 165 -1.93 -11.33 -22.79
C TYR A 165 -1.77 -9.95 -23.42
N VAL A 166 -1.95 -8.92 -22.60
CA VAL A 166 -1.51 -7.54 -22.81
C VAL A 166 -0.47 -7.19 -21.76
N CYS A 167 0.32 -6.14 -21.97
CA CYS A 167 1.30 -5.75 -20.98
C CYS A 167 1.56 -4.23 -20.92
N LEU A 168 2.00 -3.78 -19.74
CA LEU A 168 2.51 -2.45 -19.46
C LEU A 168 4.02 -2.56 -19.22
N VAL A 169 4.80 -1.67 -19.82
CA VAL A 169 6.25 -1.61 -19.64
C VAL A 169 6.59 -0.35 -18.87
N ALA A 170 7.08 -0.51 -17.64
CA ALA A 170 7.57 0.56 -16.79
C ALA A 170 9.10 0.61 -16.86
N ASP A 171 9.67 1.80 -17.03
CA ASP A 171 11.11 1.99 -17.13
C ASP A 171 11.53 3.34 -16.53
N ASP A 172 12.44 3.31 -15.56
CA ASP A 172 13.05 4.49 -14.93
C ASP A 172 14.54 4.65 -15.28
N SER A 173 15.07 3.82 -16.18
CA SER A 173 16.51 3.81 -16.50
C SER A 173 17.03 5.17 -16.97
N ALA A 174 16.21 5.92 -17.71
CA ALA A 174 16.55 7.24 -18.19
C ALA A 174 16.10 8.38 -17.26
N ALA A 175 15.26 8.10 -16.25
CA ALA A 175 14.78 9.12 -15.33
C ALA A 175 15.89 9.65 -14.44
N ASP A 176 15.71 10.83 -13.85
CA ASP A 176 16.63 11.35 -12.85
C ASP A 176 16.55 10.53 -11.55
N GLY A 177 17.67 10.39 -10.85
CA GLY A 177 17.77 9.63 -9.61
C GLY A 177 17.08 10.30 -8.42
N LEU A 178 17.04 9.59 -7.30
CA LEU A 178 16.58 10.08 -6.01
C LEU A 178 17.68 10.90 -5.32
N ASP A 179 17.41 12.17 -5.01
CA ASP A 179 18.38 13.03 -4.33
C ASP A 179 18.61 12.70 -2.86
N ASN A 180 17.71 11.91 -2.27
CA ASN A 180 17.78 11.56 -0.85
C ASN A 180 18.49 10.24 -0.56
N LEU A 181 18.91 9.51 -1.59
CA LEU A 181 19.71 8.30 -1.44
C LEU A 181 21.20 8.63 -1.60
N PRO A 182 22.10 8.08 -0.75
CA PRO A 182 23.55 8.26 -0.88
C PRO A 182 24.18 7.41 -2.00
N PHE A 183 23.36 6.78 -2.82
CA PHE A 183 23.74 5.93 -3.96
C PHE A 183 22.70 6.04 -5.07
N GLU A 184 23.11 5.74 -6.28
CA GLU A 184 22.17 5.65 -7.41
C GLU A 184 21.31 4.40 -7.27
N TYR A 185 20.00 4.59 -7.37
CA TYR A 185 19.01 3.51 -7.35
C TYR A 185 18.03 3.64 -8.50
N LYS A 186 17.85 2.56 -9.24
CA LYS A 186 16.88 2.40 -10.32
C LYS A 186 16.16 1.07 -10.16
N VAL A 187 14.87 1.08 -10.37
CA VAL A 187 14.08 -0.15 -10.49
C VAL A 187 14.41 -0.84 -11.81
N GLY A 188 14.75 -0.06 -12.82
CA GLY A 188 14.97 -0.51 -14.18
C GLY A 188 13.66 -0.92 -14.87
N ARG A 189 13.80 -1.61 -15.99
CA ARG A 189 12.65 -2.05 -16.77
C ARG A 189 11.87 -3.15 -16.05
N ARG A 190 10.54 -2.98 -15.95
CA ARG A 190 9.58 -3.95 -15.41
C ARG A 190 8.40 -4.09 -16.37
N VAL A 191 7.87 -5.29 -16.50
CA VAL A 191 6.71 -5.59 -17.33
C VAL A 191 5.59 -6.16 -16.46
N LEU A 192 4.44 -5.48 -16.47
CA LEU A 192 3.21 -6.02 -15.89
C LEU A 192 2.39 -6.66 -16.99
N TYR A 193 2.31 -7.96 -16.97
CA TYR A 193 1.47 -8.78 -17.85
C TYR A 193 0.09 -8.98 -17.23
N GLY A 194 -0.95 -8.97 -18.06
CA GLY A 194 -2.32 -9.32 -17.68
C GLY A 194 -3.07 -9.99 -18.80
N GLU A 195 -4.23 -10.56 -18.51
CA GLU A 195 -5.06 -11.28 -19.48
C GLU A 195 -5.48 -10.37 -20.65
N ALA A 196 -5.61 -10.93 -21.86
CA ALA A 196 -5.74 -10.19 -23.12
C ALA A 196 -7.02 -9.33 -23.24
N ASP A 197 -8.03 -9.60 -22.42
CA ASP A 197 -9.30 -8.87 -22.41
C ASP A 197 -9.29 -7.58 -21.57
N ALA A 198 -8.15 -7.22 -21.00
CA ALA A 198 -7.95 -5.93 -20.35
C ALA A 198 -7.85 -4.79 -21.36
N THR A 199 -8.39 -3.63 -21.00
CA THR A 199 -8.14 -2.37 -21.68
C THR A 199 -7.05 -1.60 -20.93
N PRO A 200 -5.83 -1.41 -21.51
CA PRO A 200 -4.81 -0.59 -20.89
C PRO A 200 -5.18 0.89 -20.90
N LEU A 201 -5.11 1.55 -19.74
CA LEU A 201 -5.34 2.98 -19.57
C LEU A 201 -4.08 3.66 -19.03
N PHE A 202 -3.83 4.91 -19.47
CA PHE A 202 -2.62 5.65 -19.14
C PHE A 202 -2.92 7.07 -18.72
N THR A 203 -2.12 7.59 -17.80
CA THR A 203 -2.13 8.97 -17.34
C THR A 203 -0.79 9.29 -16.66
N ASP A 204 -0.62 10.54 -16.22
CA ASP A 204 0.53 10.92 -15.40
C ASP A 204 0.16 10.89 -13.90
N ASN A 205 1.11 10.49 -13.08
CA ASN A 205 0.97 10.55 -11.61
C ASN A 205 1.22 11.97 -11.10
N GLU A 206 0.49 12.92 -11.68
CA GLU A 206 0.55 14.34 -11.36
C GLU A 206 -0.72 14.82 -10.66
N THR A 207 -0.57 15.79 -9.80
CA THR A 207 -1.69 16.41 -9.11
C THR A 207 -2.56 17.19 -10.09
N HIS A 208 -3.88 17.04 -9.99
CA HIS A 208 -4.83 17.87 -10.72
C HIS A 208 -4.90 19.26 -10.05
N ALA A 209 -3.91 20.10 -10.32
CA ALA A 209 -3.71 21.37 -9.64
C ALA A 209 -4.90 22.33 -9.82
N ALA A 210 -5.43 22.42 -11.02
CA ALA A 210 -6.59 23.28 -11.31
C ALA A 210 -7.83 22.89 -10.48
N LYS A 211 -8.05 21.59 -10.22
CA LYS A 211 -9.18 21.11 -9.41
C LYS A 211 -8.99 21.39 -7.91
N LEU A 212 -7.76 21.29 -7.42
CA LEU A 212 -7.48 21.43 -5.98
C LEU A 212 -7.25 22.90 -5.55
N TYR A 213 -6.59 23.68 -6.42
CA TYR A 213 -6.11 25.01 -6.08
C TYR A 213 -6.75 26.11 -6.94
N GLY A 214 -7.71 25.76 -7.82
CA GLY A 214 -8.40 26.64 -8.73
C GLY A 214 -7.73 26.83 -10.10
N PRO A 215 -8.43 27.43 -11.08
CA PRO A 215 -7.97 27.55 -12.46
C PRO A 215 -6.64 28.26 -12.64
N ALA A 216 -6.27 29.16 -11.71
CA ALA A 216 -5.00 29.88 -11.76
C ALA A 216 -3.78 28.98 -11.51
N ALA A 217 -3.99 27.79 -10.94
CA ALA A 217 -2.95 26.79 -10.69
C ALA A 217 -2.83 25.77 -11.83
N ASP A 218 -3.56 25.96 -12.94
CA ASP A 218 -3.47 25.07 -14.09
C ASP A 218 -2.07 25.16 -14.71
N ASP A 219 -1.36 24.05 -14.69
CA ASP A 219 -0.01 23.91 -15.28
C ASP A 219 -0.05 23.42 -16.74
N GLY A 220 -1.25 23.31 -17.33
CA GLY A 220 -1.48 22.85 -18.70
C GLY A 220 -1.37 21.32 -18.88
N ARG A 221 -1.18 20.56 -17.82
CA ARG A 221 -1.17 19.09 -17.88
C ARG A 221 -2.58 18.55 -18.06
N ARG A 222 -2.77 17.83 -19.16
CA ARG A 222 -4.08 17.32 -19.56
C ARG A 222 -4.45 16.00 -18.89
N PHE A 223 -3.45 15.12 -18.73
CA PHE A 223 -3.62 13.77 -18.18
C PHE A 223 -2.98 13.74 -16.80
N VAL A 224 -3.80 13.71 -15.77
CA VAL A 224 -3.37 13.79 -14.37
C VAL A 224 -3.94 12.62 -13.56
N LYS A 225 -3.47 12.40 -12.36
CA LYS A 225 -3.67 11.16 -11.59
C LYS A 225 -5.12 10.75 -11.32
N ASP A 226 -6.09 11.68 -11.40
CA ASP A 226 -7.52 11.38 -11.26
C ASP A 226 -8.20 10.96 -12.59
N ALA A 227 -7.42 10.82 -13.67
CA ALA A 227 -7.94 10.50 -14.99
C ALA A 227 -8.71 9.18 -15.04
N PHE A 228 -8.30 8.16 -14.28
CA PHE A 228 -9.01 6.88 -14.26
C PHE A 228 -10.38 7.02 -13.60
N HIS A 229 -10.49 7.77 -12.51
CA HIS A 229 -11.78 8.09 -11.92
C HIS A 229 -12.69 8.81 -12.93
N ARG A 230 -12.21 9.88 -13.55
CA ARG A 230 -12.96 10.66 -14.52
C ARG A 230 -13.39 9.84 -15.74
N HIS A 231 -12.54 8.92 -16.18
CA HIS A 231 -12.81 8.06 -17.33
C HIS A 231 -13.82 6.96 -16.98
N VAL A 232 -13.56 6.20 -15.90
CA VAL A 232 -14.35 5.00 -15.56
C VAL A 232 -15.70 5.38 -14.96
N VAL A 233 -15.73 6.34 -14.04
CA VAL A 233 -16.95 6.76 -13.35
C VAL A 233 -17.69 7.84 -14.16
N GLY A 234 -16.96 8.83 -14.69
CA GLY A 234 -17.53 9.97 -15.39
C GLY A 234 -17.68 9.81 -16.91
N GLY A 235 -17.10 8.78 -17.52
CA GLY A 235 -17.12 8.58 -18.98
C GLY A 235 -16.29 9.61 -19.75
N GLU A 236 -15.41 10.38 -19.09
CA GLU A 236 -14.64 11.44 -19.70
C GLU A 236 -13.47 10.92 -20.55
N ALA A 237 -13.10 11.68 -21.59
CA ALA A 237 -11.88 11.44 -22.37
C ALA A 237 -10.63 11.97 -21.61
N ALA A 238 -10.43 11.48 -20.39
CA ALA A 238 -9.41 11.96 -19.45
C ALA A 238 -8.10 11.17 -19.51
N VAL A 239 -8.11 9.96 -20.08
CA VAL A 239 -6.92 9.11 -20.21
C VAL A 239 -6.10 9.46 -21.45
N ASN A 240 -4.78 9.22 -21.40
CA ASN A 240 -3.86 9.55 -22.47
C ASN A 240 -4.02 8.60 -23.68
N PRO A 241 -4.51 9.07 -24.85
CA PRO A 241 -4.66 8.25 -26.04
C PRO A 241 -3.32 7.83 -26.67
N GLY A 242 -2.21 8.50 -26.29
CA GLY A 242 -0.85 8.14 -26.69
C GLY A 242 -0.31 6.88 -26.02
N GLN A 243 -1.10 6.27 -25.10
CA GLN A 243 -0.79 5.02 -24.42
C GLN A 243 0.57 5.05 -23.68
N THR A 244 0.86 6.16 -23.05
CA THR A 244 2.05 6.39 -22.24
C THR A 244 1.75 7.35 -21.09
N GLY A 245 2.57 7.33 -20.05
CA GLY A 245 2.48 8.19 -18.87
C GLY A 245 3.37 7.70 -17.75
N THR A 246 3.16 8.20 -16.56
CA THR A 246 3.86 7.75 -15.34
C THR A 246 2.94 6.93 -14.41
N LYS A 247 1.67 6.75 -14.79
CA LYS A 247 0.66 5.89 -14.15
C LYS A 247 -0.15 5.17 -15.23
N ALA A 248 -0.36 3.87 -15.06
CA ALA A 248 -1.17 3.05 -15.96
C ALA A 248 -1.96 2.01 -15.20
N CYS A 249 -2.99 1.45 -15.83
CA CYS A 249 -3.71 0.29 -15.31
C CYS A 249 -4.15 -0.64 -16.44
N LEU A 250 -4.49 -1.87 -16.05
CA LEU A 250 -5.20 -2.84 -16.86
C LEU A 250 -6.66 -2.88 -16.40
N HIS A 251 -7.58 -2.36 -17.19
CA HIS A 251 -8.99 -2.26 -16.83
C HIS A 251 -9.77 -3.45 -17.31
N TYR A 252 -10.31 -4.23 -16.39
CA TYR A 252 -11.22 -5.35 -16.62
C TYR A 252 -12.64 -5.00 -16.19
N VAL A 253 -13.63 -5.35 -17.00
CA VAL A 253 -15.04 -5.27 -16.65
C VAL A 253 -15.59 -6.68 -16.56
N ARG A 254 -16.17 -7.03 -15.44
CA ARG A 254 -16.70 -8.36 -15.16
C ARG A 254 -18.16 -8.30 -14.75
N ARG A 255 -18.97 -9.20 -15.27
CA ARG A 255 -20.30 -9.50 -14.74
C ARG A 255 -20.23 -10.84 -14.03
N VAL A 256 -20.42 -10.83 -12.74
CA VAL A 256 -20.26 -12.01 -11.89
C VAL A 256 -21.63 -12.49 -11.44
N ALA A 257 -22.01 -13.69 -11.84
CA ALA A 257 -23.28 -14.28 -11.45
C ALA A 257 -23.40 -14.47 -9.94
N ALA A 258 -24.61 -14.54 -9.42
CA ALA A 258 -24.88 -14.79 -8.01
C ALA A 258 -24.14 -16.05 -7.50
N GLY A 259 -23.41 -15.92 -6.40
CA GLY A 259 -22.65 -17.01 -5.79
C GLY A 259 -21.43 -17.51 -6.59
N ALA A 260 -21.12 -16.89 -7.73
CA ALA A 260 -19.95 -17.23 -8.55
C ALA A 260 -18.75 -16.34 -8.26
N SER A 261 -17.60 -16.65 -8.85
CA SER A 261 -16.39 -15.80 -8.81
C SER A 261 -15.86 -15.53 -10.22
N THR A 262 -15.04 -14.49 -10.31
CA THR A 262 -14.18 -14.21 -11.46
C THR A 262 -12.73 -14.12 -11.00
N VAL A 263 -11.80 -14.56 -11.85
CA VAL A 263 -10.36 -14.54 -11.56
C VAL A 263 -9.66 -13.72 -12.64
N VAL A 264 -8.71 -12.87 -12.19
CA VAL A 264 -7.78 -12.15 -13.05
C VAL A 264 -6.34 -12.52 -12.64
N ARG A 265 -5.52 -12.87 -13.61
CA ARG A 265 -4.11 -13.24 -13.42
C ARG A 265 -3.21 -12.17 -13.99
N LEU A 266 -2.17 -11.84 -13.22
CA LEU A 266 -1.16 -10.86 -13.59
C LEU A 266 0.22 -11.42 -13.22
N ARG A 267 1.25 -10.89 -13.88
CA ARG A 267 2.64 -11.15 -13.51
C ARG A 267 3.49 -9.90 -13.70
N LEU A 268 4.20 -9.49 -12.66
CA LEU A 268 5.15 -8.39 -12.71
C LEU A 268 6.56 -8.96 -12.71
N SER A 269 7.32 -8.73 -13.78
CA SER A 269 8.65 -9.31 -13.95
C SER A 269 9.62 -8.34 -14.62
N ASN A 270 10.92 -8.54 -14.41
CA ASN A 270 11.99 -7.85 -15.13
C ASN A 270 12.36 -8.56 -16.46
N ALA A 271 11.79 -9.71 -16.72
CA ALA A 271 12.06 -10.53 -17.92
C ALA A 271 10.96 -10.41 -18.98
N ASP A 272 11.35 -10.55 -20.24
CA ASP A 272 10.40 -10.76 -21.32
C ASP A 272 10.01 -12.24 -21.37
N LEU A 273 8.73 -12.51 -21.08
CA LEU A 273 8.18 -13.84 -20.97
C LEU A 273 7.31 -14.16 -22.18
N ALA A 274 7.52 -15.34 -22.79
CA ALA A 274 6.73 -15.78 -23.95
C ALA A 274 5.30 -16.18 -23.58
N ASP A 275 5.11 -16.80 -22.43
CA ASP A 275 3.80 -17.19 -21.89
C ASP A 275 3.74 -16.81 -20.39
N PRO A 276 3.56 -15.51 -20.10
CA PRO A 276 3.74 -14.99 -18.75
C PRO A 276 2.69 -15.50 -17.73
N LEU A 277 1.52 -15.90 -18.20
CA LEU A 277 0.38 -16.23 -17.34
C LEU A 277 0.18 -17.72 -17.11
N ALA A 278 0.82 -18.59 -17.90
CA ALA A 278 0.60 -20.03 -17.88
C ALA A 278 0.84 -20.69 -16.51
N GLU A 279 1.83 -20.21 -15.76
CA GLU A 279 2.25 -20.81 -14.49
C GLU A 279 1.74 -20.07 -13.25
N VAL A 280 0.97 -18.97 -13.40
CA VAL A 280 0.55 -18.12 -12.27
C VAL A 280 -0.15 -18.93 -11.19
N ASP A 281 -1.16 -19.73 -11.55
CA ASP A 281 -1.91 -20.52 -10.56
C ASP A 281 -1.03 -21.59 -9.89
N ALA A 282 -0.12 -22.21 -10.63
CA ALA A 282 0.79 -23.23 -10.11
C ALA A 282 1.79 -22.60 -9.11
N ILE A 283 2.31 -21.41 -9.42
CA ILE A 283 3.23 -20.66 -8.54
C ILE A 283 2.50 -20.23 -7.27
N VAL A 284 1.29 -19.66 -7.39
CA VAL A 284 0.45 -19.29 -6.24
C VAL A 284 0.21 -20.50 -5.34
N ALA A 285 -0.21 -21.63 -5.91
CA ALA A 285 -0.45 -22.86 -5.15
C ALA A 285 0.83 -23.41 -4.49
N SER A 286 2.00 -23.26 -5.15
CA SER A 286 3.28 -23.68 -4.57
C SER A 286 3.66 -22.81 -3.37
N ARG A 287 3.60 -21.48 -3.51
CA ARG A 287 3.92 -20.57 -2.42
C ARG A 287 2.96 -20.69 -1.24
N LEU A 288 1.67 -20.96 -1.51
CA LEU A 288 0.69 -21.25 -0.44
C LEU A 288 1.08 -22.51 0.34
N ARG A 289 1.45 -23.61 -0.34
CA ARG A 289 1.89 -24.84 0.36
C ARG A 289 3.13 -24.60 1.21
N GLU A 290 4.10 -23.85 0.72
CA GLU A 290 5.29 -23.48 1.50
C GLU A 290 4.94 -22.62 2.71
N ALA A 291 3.98 -21.70 2.57
CA ALA A 291 3.45 -20.94 3.70
C ALA A 291 2.75 -21.85 4.72
N ASP A 292 1.98 -22.85 4.27
CA ASP A 292 1.33 -23.82 5.13
C ASP A 292 2.36 -24.66 5.91
N GLU A 293 3.41 -25.13 5.26
CA GLU A 293 4.53 -25.86 5.88
C GLU A 293 5.26 -24.99 6.92
N PHE A 294 5.54 -23.73 6.59
CA PHE A 294 6.14 -22.78 7.52
C PHE A 294 5.29 -22.58 8.76
N TYR A 295 4.00 -22.26 8.61
CA TYR A 295 3.12 -22.04 9.75
C TYR A 295 2.88 -23.32 10.57
N ALA A 296 2.82 -24.48 9.92
CA ALA A 296 2.73 -25.76 10.63
C ALA A 296 3.92 -25.99 11.57
N SER A 297 5.12 -25.48 11.22
CA SER A 297 6.32 -25.63 12.05
C SER A 297 6.32 -24.74 13.31
N ILE A 298 5.58 -23.63 13.31
CA ILE A 298 5.58 -22.64 14.40
C ILE A 298 4.30 -22.66 15.26
N HIS A 299 3.24 -23.33 14.82
CA HIS A 299 2.01 -23.42 15.61
C HIS A 299 2.26 -24.17 16.92
N PRO A 300 1.67 -23.71 18.05
CA PRO A 300 1.76 -24.42 19.32
C PRO A 300 1.21 -25.84 19.19
N LYS A 301 1.88 -26.78 19.86
CA LYS A 301 1.40 -28.16 19.96
C LYS A 301 0.03 -28.17 20.63
N GLY A 302 -0.95 -28.82 19.99
CA GLY A 302 -2.32 -28.94 20.53
C GLY A 302 -3.25 -27.77 20.20
N ALA A 303 -2.77 -26.72 19.47
CA ALA A 303 -3.65 -25.66 19.00
C ALA A 303 -4.71 -26.21 18.04
N SER A 304 -5.96 -25.82 18.25
CA SER A 304 -7.08 -26.10 17.35
C SER A 304 -6.87 -25.44 15.98
N GLU A 305 -7.63 -25.84 14.99
CA GLU A 305 -7.57 -25.23 13.66
C GLU A 305 -7.92 -23.73 13.69
N ASP A 306 -8.89 -23.36 14.49
CA ASP A 306 -9.30 -21.95 14.64
C ASP A 306 -8.20 -21.11 15.31
N GLU A 307 -7.59 -21.58 16.38
CA GLU A 307 -6.45 -20.91 17.03
C GLU A 307 -5.27 -20.73 16.06
N ARG A 308 -4.99 -21.71 15.22
CA ARG A 308 -3.95 -21.62 14.17
C ARG A 308 -4.28 -20.55 13.14
N ARG A 309 -5.54 -20.45 12.71
CA ARG A 309 -6.00 -19.41 11.77
C ARG A 309 -5.88 -18.02 12.39
N VAL A 310 -6.32 -17.85 13.64
CA VAL A 310 -6.20 -16.59 14.37
C VAL A 310 -4.74 -16.17 14.50
N GLN A 311 -3.85 -17.08 14.89
CA GLN A 311 -2.42 -16.81 15.00
C GLN A 311 -1.81 -16.41 13.64
N ARG A 312 -2.10 -17.17 12.57
CA ARG A 312 -1.59 -16.90 11.22
C ARG A 312 -2.03 -15.53 10.72
N GLN A 313 -3.30 -15.19 10.94
CA GLN A 313 -3.82 -13.87 10.53
C GLN A 313 -3.20 -12.73 11.35
N ALA A 314 -2.98 -12.92 12.65
CA ALA A 314 -2.31 -11.93 13.49
C ALA A 314 -0.86 -11.67 13.01
N PHE A 315 -0.12 -12.72 12.69
CA PHE A 315 1.21 -12.59 12.09
C PHE A 315 1.18 -11.95 10.71
N ALA A 316 0.19 -12.28 9.88
CA ALA A 316 -0.01 -11.61 8.60
C ALA A 316 -0.18 -10.09 8.79
N GLY A 317 -0.97 -9.64 9.76
CA GLY A 317 -1.12 -8.22 10.10
C GLY A 317 0.23 -7.55 10.36
N LEU A 318 1.09 -8.16 11.20
CA LEU A 318 2.42 -7.65 11.47
C LEU A 318 3.32 -7.59 10.22
N MET A 319 3.27 -8.62 9.36
CA MET A 319 4.07 -8.64 8.13
C MET A 319 3.58 -7.60 7.12
N TRP A 320 2.28 -7.40 7.00
CA TRP A 320 1.69 -6.38 6.15
C TRP A 320 1.94 -4.95 6.67
N SER A 321 2.24 -4.77 7.94
CA SER A 321 2.55 -3.47 8.57
C SER A 321 4.02 -3.07 8.46
N LYS A 322 4.87 -3.86 7.79
CA LYS A 322 6.22 -3.46 7.41
C LYS A 322 6.14 -2.35 6.36
N GLN A 323 6.74 -1.19 6.64
CA GLN A 323 6.73 -0.03 5.76
C GLN A 323 8.12 0.53 5.57
N ASN A 324 8.40 0.99 4.35
CA ASN A 324 9.57 1.81 4.11
C ASN A 324 9.31 3.21 4.68
N TYR A 325 10.11 3.61 5.66
CA TYR A 325 10.03 4.90 6.31
C TYR A 325 11.24 5.74 5.94
N ILE A 326 11.00 6.75 5.08
CA ILE A 326 12.02 7.69 4.63
C ILE A 326 11.72 9.03 5.28
N PHE A 327 12.55 9.41 6.26
CA PHE A 327 12.41 10.68 6.97
C PHE A 327 13.78 11.25 7.31
N ASP A 328 14.11 12.40 6.71
CA ASP A 328 15.32 13.17 6.94
C ASP A 328 14.95 14.50 7.58
N VAL A 329 15.23 14.65 8.88
CA VAL A 329 14.89 15.86 9.64
C VAL A 329 15.64 17.08 9.11
N GLY A 330 16.87 16.90 8.66
CA GLY A 330 17.65 17.99 8.05
C GLY A 330 16.97 18.55 6.81
N LYS A 331 16.53 17.68 5.90
CA LYS A 331 15.77 18.06 4.70
C LYS A 331 14.40 18.62 5.07
N TRP A 332 13.69 18.01 6.01
CA TRP A 332 12.39 18.52 6.44
C TRP A 332 12.48 19.96 6.99
N LEU A 333 13.53 20.27 7.77
CA LEU A 333 13.74 21.61 8.32
C LEU A 333 14.23 22.61 7.26
N GLY A 334 15.14 22.21 6.38
CA GLY A 334 15.74 23.06 5.35
C GLY A 334 14.91 23.19 4.07
N GLY A 335 14.00 22.23 3.84
CA GLY A 335 13.25 22.07 2.60
C GLY A 335 14.03 21.29 1.54
N ASP A 336 13.29 20.65 0.66
CA ASP A 336 13.78 19.84 -0.46
C ASP A 336 13.54 20.52 -1.83
N ASN A 337 12.80 21.63 -1.83
CA ASN A 337 12.55 22.42 -3.03
C ASN A 337 13.06 23.86 -2.87
N PRO A 338 14.20 24.22 -3.48
CA PRO A 338 14.75 25.59 -3.40
C PRO A 338 13.79 26.68 -3.91
N GLY A 339 12.86 26.33 -4.80
CA GLY A 339 11.86 27.26 -5.31
C GLY A 339 10.69 27.52 -4.39
N GLN A 340 10.52 26.67 -3.37
CA GLN A 340 9.49 26.77 -2.35
C GLN A 340 10.09 26.51 -0.97
N PRO A 341 10.96 27.38 -0.48
CA PRO A 341 11.59 27.20 0.82
C PRO A 341 10.53 27.15 1.92
N PRO A 342 10.74 26.33 2.97
CA PRO A 342 9.81 26.31 4.10
C PRO A 342 9.73 27.67 4.80
N PRO A 343 8.62 27.99 5.45
CA PRO A 343 8.52 29.23 6.20
C PRO A 343 9.59 29.31 7.30
N ALA A 344 10.10 30.51 7.56
CA ALA A 344 11.15 30.72 8.56
C ALA A 344 10.78 30.18 9.95
N SER A 345 9.49 30.15 10.30
CA SER A 345 8.98 29.56 11.55
C SER A 345 9.33 28.08 11.72
N ARG A 346 9.58 27.32 10.63
CA ARG A 346 9.96 25.91 10.71
C ARG A 346 11.26 25.69 11.46
N THR A 347 12.19 26.64 11.45
CA THR A 347 13.44 26.55 12.22
C THR A 347 13.23 26.64 13.74
N HIS A 348 12.05 27.04 14.18
CA HIS A 348 11.68 27.18 15.59
C HIS A 348 10.64 26.16 16.06
N MET A 349 10.27 25.22 15.19
CA MET A 349 9.32 24.16 15.54
C MET A 349 9.98 23.04 16.37
N ARG A 350 9.13 22.12 16.82
CA ARG A 350 9.57 20.86 17.46
C ARG A 350 10.61 20.12 16.60
N ASN A 351 11.39 19.26 17.21
CA ASN A 351 12.41 18.42 16.56
C ASN A 351 13.60 19.17 15.94
N ARG A 352 13.66 20.50 16.02
CA ARG A 352 14.74 21.32 15.42
C ARG A 352 16.15 20.98 15.92
N HIS A 353 16.25 20.44 17.12
CA HIS A 353 17.52 20.06 17.76
C HIS A 353 17.94 18.62 17.45
N TRP A 354 17.10 17.85 16.78
CA TRP A 354 17.38 16.44 16.42
C TRP A 354 17.64 16.25 14.92
N ARG A 355 18.46 17.14 14.35
CA ARG A 355 18.66 17.25 12.88
C ARG A 355 19.32 16.05 12.23
N HIS A 356 20.02 15.23 12.98
CA HIS A 356 20.76 14.08 12.47
C HIS A 356 19.87 12.83 12.28
N LEU A 357 18.63 12.85 12.73
CA LEU A 357 17.72 11.75 12.48
C LEU A 357 17.46 11.63 10.98
N ASN A 358 17.85 10.49 10.43
CA ASN A 358 17.70 10.16 9.03
C ASN A 358 17.33 8.67 8.90
N SER A 359 16.04 8.39 8.70
CA SER A 359 15.54 7.04 8.48
C SER A 359 15.43 6.74 7.00
N MET A 360 15.96 5.61 6.56
CA MET A 360 15.76 4.99 5.25
C MET A 360 15.65 3.47 5.42
N ARG A 361 14.75 3.06 6.30
CA ARG A 361 14.63 1.67 6.74
C ARG A 361 13.21 1.16 6.57
N VAL A 362 13.09 -0.14 6.40
CA VAL A 362 11.80 -0.81 6.55
C VAL A 362 11.55 -0.99 8.04
N LEU A 363 10.51 -0.38 8.55
CA LEU A 363 10.12 -0.44 9.96
C LEU A 363 8.79 -1.18 10.12
N SER A 364 8.61 -1.84 11.25
CA SER A 364 7.32 -2.33 11.69
C SER A 364 6.53 -1.16 12.28
N MET A 365 5.49 -0.73 11.57
CA MET A 365 4.62 0.35 12.03
C MET A 365 3.47 -0.17 12.88
N PRO A 366 2.92 0.64 13.82
CA PRO A 366 1.73 0.26 14.57
C PRO A 366 0.56 -0.06 13.65
N ASP A 367 0.33 0.80 12.69
CA ASP A 367 -0.65 0.64 11.63
C ASP A 367 -0.19 1.36 10.36
N LYS A 368 -0.62 0.90 9.18
CA LYS A 368 -0.29 1.53 7.88
C LYS A 368 -1.12 2.76 7.60
N TRP A 369 -2.17 2.95 8.31
CA TRP A 369 -3.17 3.95 8.02
C TRP A 369 -3.36 4.96 9.15
N GLU A 370 -3.68 4.47 10.33
CA GLU A 370 -3.93 5.30 11.50
C GLU A 370 -2.63 5.88 12.09
N TYR A 371 -1.58 5.03 12.19
CA TYR A 371 -0.26 5.41 12.70
C TYR A 371 0.84 5.14 11.68
N PRO A 372 0.84 5.81 10.51
CA PRO A 372 1.81 5.58 9.45
C PRO A 372 3.12 6.35 9.68
N TRP A 373 3.59 6.40 10.92
CA TRP A 373 4.80 7.11 11.32
C TRP A 373 5.66 6.29 12.28
N PHE A 374 6.84 6.79 12.55
CA PHE A 374 7.76 6.19 13.49
C PHE A 374 7.21 6.24 14.92
N ALA A 375 7.22 5.10 15.62
CA ALA A 375 6.82 4.96 17.02
C ALA A 375 7.73 3.94 17.72
N ALA A 376 8.71 4.42 18.53
CA ALA A 376 9.79 3.58 19.01
C ALA A 376 9.34 2.48 20.00
N TRP A 377 8.52 2.83 20.97
CA TRP A 377 8.09 1.85 21.97
C TRP A 377 7.04 0.87 21.44
N ASP A 378 6.19 1.28 20.51
CA ASP A 378 5.29 0.39 19.79
C ASP A 378 6.07 -0.62 18.95
N LEU A 379 7.08 -0.16 18.20
CA LEU A 379 7.99 -1.02 17.46
C LEU A 379 8.66 -2.06 18.38
N ALA A 380 9.08 -1.65 19.57
CA ALA A 380 9.68 -2.56 20.55
C ALA A 380 8.68 -3.66 20.99
N PHE A 381 7.41 -3.35 21.19
CA PHE A 381 6.38 -4.37 21.44
C PHE A 381 6.20 -5.32 20.26
N HIS A 382 6.14 -4.80 19.03
CA HIS A 382 6.00 -5.62 17.83
C HIS A 382 7.10 -6.65 17.68
N THR A 383 8.35 -6.29 18.05
CA THR A 383 9.50 -7.18 17.86
C THR A 383 9.36 -8.48 18.62
N ILE A 384 8.63 -8.50 19.76
CA ILE A 384 8.40 -9.71 20.54
C ILE A 384 7.52 -10.70 19.79
N ALA A 385 6.46 -10.22 19.15
CA ALA A 385 5.62 -11.07 18.32
C ALA A 385 6.32 -11.46 17.02
N ILE A 386 7.04 -10.52 16.39
CA ILE A 386 7.80 -10.77 15.16
C ILE A 386 8.91 -11.81 15.39
N ALA A 387 9.57 -11.83 16.56
CA ALA A 387 10.61 -12.80 16.87
C ALA A 387 10.13 -14.27 16.81
N LEU A 388 8.83 -14.52 16.91
CA LEU A 388 8.24 -15.86 16.76
C LEU A 388 8.29 -16.36 15.30
N ILE A 389 8.39 -15.46 14.32
CA ILE A 389 8.30 -15.79 12.89
C ILE A 389 9.50 -15.28 12.08
N ASP A 390 10.18 -14.22 12.56
CA ASP A 390 11.31 -13.58 11.90
C ASP A 390 12.21 -12.92 12.94
N ALA A 391 12.99 -13.73 13.64
CA ALA A 391 13.88 -13.28 14.74
C ALA A 391 14.94 -12.29 14.22
N GLU A 392 15.45 -12.47 13.00
CA GLU A 392 16.46 -11.58 12.43
C GLU A 392 15.88 -10.18 12.17
N PHE A 393 14.71 -10.09 11.60
CA PHE A 393 14.03 -8.80 11.41
C PHE A 393 13.69 -8.15 12.77
N ALA A 394 13.25 -8.91 13.76
CA ALA A 394 12.98 -8.38 15.11
C ALA A 394 14.25 -7.78 15.74
N LYS A 395 15.40 -8.47 15.65
CA LYS A 395 16.70 -7.98 16.14
C LYS A 395 17.15 -6.73 15.37
N GLU A 396 16.97 -6.71 14.05
CA GLU A 396 17.29 -5.55 13.21
C GLU A 396 16.48 -4.31 13.64
N GLN A 397 15.18 -4.47 13.91
CA GLN A 397 14.33 -3.37 14.37
C GLN A 397 14.82 -2.78 15.69
N LEU A 398 15.13 -3.62 16.66
CA LEU A 398 15.67 -3.18 17.96
C LEU A 398 17.04 -2.51 17.81
N TRP A 399 17.86 -3.03 16.90
CA TRP A 399 19.18 -2.46 16.60
C TRP A 399 19.09 -1.06 16.00
N PHE A 400 18.15 -0.81 15.09
CA PHE A 400 17.99 0.50 14.46
C PHE A 400 17.75 1.62 15.47
N MET A 401 17.01 1.34 16.54
CA MET A 401 16.75 2.34 17.58
C MET A 401 18.01 2.79 18.32
N LEU A 402 19.04 1.97 18.33
CA LEU A 402 20.32 2.23 19.02
C LEU A 402 21.37 2.90 18.11
N PHE A 403 21.09 3.07 16.82
CA PHE A 403 22.01 3.73 15.91
C PHE A 403 21.95 5.24 16.02
N GLU A 404 23.08 5.89 15.72
CA GLU A 404 23.22 7.35 15.67
C GLU A 404 22.14 8.05 14.83
N GLN A 405 21.63 7.38 13.78
CA GLN A 405 20.57 7.92 12.92
C GLN A 405 19.26 8.17 13.66
N PHE A 406 18.96 7.40 14.69
CA PHE A 406 17.74 7.49 15.47
C PHE A 406 17.98 8.06 16.86
N GLN A 407 19.12 7.76 17.46
CA GLN A 407 19.44 8.16 18.82
C GLN A 407 19.98 9.60 18.89
N HIS A 408 19.45 10.38 19.83
CA HIS A 408 20.02 11.68 20.14
C HIS A 408 21.43 11.52 20.75
N PRO A 409 22.37 12.49 20.55
CA PRO A 409 23.72 12.43 21.13
C PRO A 409 23.77 12.29 22.65
N ASN A 410 22.70 12.63 23.36
CA ASN A 410 22.59 12.42 24.82
C ASN A 410 22.16 10.98 25.21
N GLY A 411 21.96 10.09 24.22
CA GLY A 411 21.52 8.72 24.42
C GLY A 411 20.01 8.50 24.41
N GLN A 412 19.22 9.54 24.22
CA GLN A 412 17.77 9.44 24.16
C GLN A 412 17.33 8.85 22.82
N ILE A 413 16.33 7.95 22.84
CA ILE A 413 15.64 7.42 21.67
C ILE A 413 14.33 8.24 21.51
N PRO A 414 14.02 8.76 20.30
CA PRO A 414 12.79 9.51 20.09
C PRO A 414 11.57 8.60 20.26
N ALA A 415 10.51 9.10 20.89
CA ALA A 415 9.28 8.32 21.08
C ALA A 415 8.54 8.13 19.75
N TYR A 416 8.39 9.20 18.97
CA TYR A 416 7.73 9.21 17.67
C TYR A 416 8.12 10.50 16.90
N GLU A 417 7.73 10.61 15.62
CA GLU A 417 8.18 11.70 14.76
C GLU A 417 7.61 13.08 15.09
N TRP A 418 6.50 13.13 15.80
CA TRP A 418 5.82 14.38 16.12
C TRP A 418 6.54 15.19 17.20
N GLU A 419 7.11 14.51 18.20
CA GLU A 419 7.81 15.19 19.31
C GLU A 419 8.95 14.29 19.83
N PHE A 420 10.18 14.64 19.48
CA PHE A 420 11.35 13.84 19.82
C PHE A 420 11.76 13.94 21.29
N SER A 421 11.29 14.97 22.03
CA SER A 421 11.58 15.14 23.44
C SER A 421 10.70 14.31 24.37
N ASP A 422 9.63 13.69 23.86
CA ASP A 422 8.78 12.83 24.65
C ASP A 422 9.54 11.60 25.16
N LEU A 423 9.26 11.23 26.41
CA LEU A 423 9.90 10.11 27.06
C LEU A 423 9.32 8.78 26.60
N ASN A 424 10.20 7.88 26.15
CA ASN A 424 9.79 6.50 25.94
C ASN A 424 9.62 5.78 27.29
N PRO A 425 8.55 4.99 27.46
CA PRO A 425 8.53 3.98 28.51
C PRO A 425 9.64 2.95 28.27
N PRO A 426 10.12 2.21 29.31
CA PRO A 426 11.26 1.30 29.21
C PRO A 426 10.94 -0.01 28.49
N VAL A 427 10.23 0.05 27.39
CA VAL A 427 9.81 -1.10 26.58
C VAL A 427 10.97 -1.65 25.77
N HIS A 428 11.82 -0.77 25.24
CA HIS A 428 12.93 -1.18 24.37
C HIS A 428 13.92 -2.15 25.08
N PRO A 429 14.47 -1.86 26.28
CA PRO A 429 15.34 -2.80 26.97
C PRO A 429 14.63 -4.12 27.32
N TRP A 430 13.35 -4.04 27.68
CA TRP A 430 12.55 -5.23 27.94
C TRP A 430 12.39 -6.09 26.69
N ALA A 431 12.09 -5.47 25.54
CA ALA A 431 11.98 -6.18 24.26
C ALA A 431 13.29 -6.83 23.84
N VAL A 432 14.44 -6.12 23.96
CA VAL A 432 15.77 -6.70 23.72
C VAL A 432 16.00 -7.95 24.56
N TRP A 433 15.70 -7.88 25.87
CA TRP A 433 15.84 -9.01 26.76
C TRP A 433 14.92 -10.19 26.39
N ARG A 434 13.68 -9.88 26.00
CA ARG A 434 12.70 -10.91 25.57
C ARG A 434 13.14 -11.59 24.28
N VAL A 435 13.47 -10.81 23.25
CA VAL A 435 13.91 -11.33 21.93
C VAL A 435 15.18 -12.16 22.08
N TYR A 436 16.18 -11.67 22.86
CA TYR A 436 17.39 -12.44 23.16
C TYR A 436 17.10 -13.81 23.78
N ASN A 437 16.18 -13.87 24.75
CA ASN A 437 15.82 -15.15 25.36
C ASN A 437 15.04 -16.07 24.44
N MET A 438 14.23 -15.52 23.53
CA MET A 438 13.48 -16.32 22.55
C MET A 438 14.40 -16.91 21.47
N ASP A 439 15.36 -16.13 20.99
CA ASP A 439 16.30 -16.55 19.94
C ASP A 439 17.38 -17.53 20.44
N ARG A 440 17.59 -17.60 21.75
CA ARG A 440 18.61 -18.47 22.37
C ARG A 440 18.17 -19.93 22.52
N ILE A 441 16.88 -20.22 22.42
CA ILE A 441 16.27 -21.54 22.58
C ILE A 441 16.27 -22.29 21.27
#